data_3bea1659133ebe4f29f589eb9f0eb50e
#
_entry.id   3bea1659133ebe4f29f589eb9f0eb50e
#
_cell.length_a   1.000
_cell.length_b   1.000
_cell.length_c   1.000
_cell.angle_alpha   90.00
_cell.angle_beta   90.00
_cell.angle_gamma   90.00
#
_symmetry.space_group_name_H-M   'P 1'
#
loop_
_entity.id
_entity.type
_entity.pdbx_description
1 polymer ?
#
loop_
_entity_poly.entity_id
_entity_poly.type
_entity_poly.pdbx_seq_one_letter_code
_entity_poly.pdbx_strand_id
1 'polypeptide(L)'
;MEENFNLHLGKKLRMIRLSLGLTQTKVAQAINVTFQQIQKYEKGTNGVSSNRLMQLSQFLNVPIIYFFEDFKDFKDLNSNEIANDDLNYSFLSRTFISLSKPQKEKILQILKNTVSLEKTG
;
A
#
# COMPACT_ATOMS: atom_id res chain seq x y z
N MET A 1 -2.42 -8.59 21.72
CA MET A 1 -1.32 -7.70 21.36
C MET A 1 -1.63 -7.02 20.03
N GLU A 2 -1.46 -5.73 19.98
CA GLU A 2 -1.77 -4.99 18.77
C GLU A 2 -0.74 -5.27 17.68
N GLU A 3 -1.22 -5.41 16.47
CA GLU A 3 -0.34 -5.55 15.32
C GLU A 3 0.31 -4.20 15.03
N ASN A 4 1.63 -4.20 14.89
CA ASN A 4 2.36 -3.01 14.52
C ASN A 4 2.18 -2.77 13.03
N PHE A 5 1.78 -1.55 12.65
CA PHE A 5 1.57 -1.23 11.25
C PHE A 5 2.84 -1.44 10.41
N ASN A 6 4.00 -1.11 10.98
CA ASN A 6 5.26 -1.30 10.25
C ASN A 6 5.51 -2.76 9.92
N LEU A 7 5.18 -3.66 10.85
CA LEU A 7 5.29 -5.10 10.59
C LEU A 7 4.31 -5.53 9.50
N HIS A 8 3.08 -5.04 9.59
CA HIS A 8 2.07 -5.35 8.60
C HIS A 8 2.48 -4.89 7.19
N LEU A 9 2.92 -3.66 7.10
CA LEU A 9 3.35 -3.08 5.83
C LEU A 9 4.55 -3.85 5.27
N GLY A 10 5.48 -4.22 6.14
CA GLY A 10 6.65 -5.00 5.72
C GLY A 10 6.26 -6.35 5.14
N LYS A 11 5.28 -7.03 5.75
CA LYS A 11 4.77 -8.29 5.22
C LYS A 11 4.11 -8.11 3.86
N LYS A 12 3.32 -7.05 3.72
CA LYS A 12 2.67 -6.74 2.44
C LYS A 12 3.69 -6.46 1.36
N LEU A 13 4.72 -5.69 1.69
CA LEU A 13 5.80 -5.39 0.75
C LEU A 13 6.49 -6.67 0.31
N ARG A 14 6.84 -7.53 1.25
CA ARG A 14 7.51 -8.78 0.94
C ARG A 14 6.63 -9.68 0.07
N MET A 15 5.35 -9.78 0.38
CA MET A 15 4.41 -10.61 -0.38
C MET A 15 4.33 -10.18 -1.83
N ILE A 16 4.13 -8.89 -2.09
CA ILE A 16 4.02 -8.42 -3.46
C ILE A 16 5.35 -8.53 -4.20
N ARG A 17 6.45 -8.24 -3.51
CA ARG A 17 7.77 -8.37 -4.11
C ARG A 17 8.02 -9.81 -4.57
N LEU A 18 7.77 -10.77 -3.70
CA LEU A 18 7.98 -12.19 -4.02
C LEU A 18 7.05 -12.65 -5.12
N SER A 19 5.80 -12.21 -5.10
CA SER A 19 4.83 -12.60 -6.13
C SER A 19 5.23 -12.10 -7.51
N LEU A 20 5.96 -11.00 -7.57
CA LEU A 20 6.45 -10.45 -8.83
C LEU A 20 7.85 -10.99 -9.20
N GLY A 21 8.41 -11.84 -8.37
CA GLY A 21 9.74 -12.41 -8.63
C GLY A 21 10.88 -11.42 -8.50
N LEU A 22 10.70 -10.39 -7.69
CA LEU A 22 11.69 -9.33 -7.54
C LEU A 22 12.58 -9.57 -6.32
N THR A 23 13.85 -9.18 -6.45
CA THR A 23 14.78 -9.20 -5.32
C THR A 23 14.64 -7.92 -4.52
N GLN A 24 15.12 -7.95 -3.28
CA GLN A 24 15.18 -6.74 -2.46
C GLN A 24 16.06 -5.67 -3.10
N THR A 25 17.16 -6.08 -3.71
CA THR A 25 18.05 -5.16 -4.40
C THR A 25 17.34 -4.45 -5.56
N LYS A 26 16.54 -5.18 -6.30
CA LYS A 26 15.80 -4.60 -7.42
C LYS A 26 14.83 -3.52 -6.94
N VAL A 27 14.11 -3.81 -5.87
CA VAL A 27 13.17 -2.84 -5.30
C VAL A 27 13.93 -1.62 -4.76
N ALA A 28 15.06 -1.87 -4.09
CA ALA A 28 15.89 -0.79 -3.54
C ALA A 28 16.35 0.15 -4.65
N GLN A 29 16.82 -0.40 -5.76
CA GLN A 29 17.25 0.40 -6.90
C GLN A 29 16.11 1.23 -7.47
N ALA A 30 14.93 0.65 -7.52
CA ALA A 30 13.77 1.32 -8.14
C ALA A 30 13.34 2.56 -7.38
N ILE A 31 13.46 2.57 -6.06
CA ILE A 31 13.06 3.72 -5.25
C ILE A 31 14.25 4.46 -4.66
N ASN A 32 15.44 4.11 -5.14
CA ASN A 32 16.68 4.82 -4.78
C ASN A 32 16.97 4.80 -3.28
N VAL A 33 16.87 3.63 -2.69
CA VAL A 33 17.28 3.39 -1.30
C VAL A 33 18.27 2.24 -1.28
N THR A 34 18.85 1.98 -0.11
CA THR A 34 19.79 0.87 0.02
C THR A 34 19.06 -0.45 0.18
N PHE A 35 19.75 -1.54 -0.14
CA PHE A 35 19.25 -2.88 0.10
C PHE A 35 18.89 -3.10 1.57
N GLN A 36 19.73 -2.60 2.47
CA GLN A 36 19.50 -2.70 3.90
C GLN A 36 18.20 -1.98 4.30
N GLN A 37 17.89 -0.88 3.64
CA GLN A 37 16.67 -0.15 3.94
C GLN A 37 15.44 -0.99 3.57
N ILE A 38 15.47 -1.69 2.44
CA ILE A 38 14.37 -2.57 2.06
C ILE A 38 14.23 -3.71 3.08
N GLN A 39 15.35 -4.27 3.53
CA GLN A 39 15.31 -5.29 4.57
C GLN A 39 14.63 -4.78 5.83
N LYS A 40 14.94 -3.56 6.24
CA LYS A 40 14.34 -2.96 7.43
C LYS A 40 12.85 -2.72 7.25
N TYR A 41 12.44 -2.28 6.05
CA TYR A 41 11.01 -2.13 5.75
C TYR A 41 10.29 -3.47 5.87
N GLU A 42 10.84 -4.52 5.27
CA GLU A 42 10.18 -5.83 5.27
C GLU A 42 10.15 -6.47 6.65
N LYS A 43 11.13 -6.17 7.50
CA LYS A 43 11.13 -6.65 8.87
C LYS A 43 10.28 -5.79 9.81
N GLY A 44 9.86 -4.63 9.35
CA GLY A 44 9.06 -3.72 10.17
C GLY A 44 9.86 -2.96 11.21
N THR A 45 11.19 -2.95 11.11
CA THR A 45 12.04 -2.23 12.05
C THR A 45 12.04 -0.73 11.80
N ASN A 46 11.78 -0.33 10.55
CA ASN A 46 11.65 1.08 10.18
C ASN A 46 10.30 1.29 9.51
N GLY A 47 9.71 2.45 9.77
CA GLY A 47 8.52 2.87 9.04
C GLY A 47 8.87 3.32 7.64
N VAL A 48 7.88 3.33 6.77
CA VAL A 48 8.02 3.79 5.39
C VAL A 48 7.33 5.14 5.28
N SER A 49 8.05 6.15 4.80
CA SER A 49 7.43 7.46 4.60
C SER A 49 6.36 7.38 3.52
N SER A 50 5.43 8.33 3.55
CA SER A 50 4.36 8.35 2.55
C SER A 50 4.94 8.49 1.14
N ASN A 51 6.00 9.26 0.98
CA ASN A 51 6.64 9.41 -0.32
C ASN A 51 7.22 8.08 -0.82
N ARG A 52 7.93 7.36 0.07
CA ARG A 52 8.47 6.05 -0.30
C ARG A 52 7.38 5.04 -0.58
N LEU A 53 6.30 5.09 0.20
CA LEU A 53 5.16 4.20 0.00
C LEU A 53 4.55 4.43 -1.38
N MET A 54 4.43 5.68 -1.80
CA MET A 54 3.94 6.00 -3.14
C MET A 54 4.86 5.47 -4.22
N GLN A 55 6.17 5.61 -4.02
CA GLN A 55 7.14 5.09 -4.98
C GLN A 55 7.04 3.56 -5.09
N LEU A 56 6.88 2.89 -3.97
CA LEU A 56 6.70 1.44 -3.95
C LEU A 56 5.41 1.04 -4.67
N SER A 57 4.32 1.74 -4.37
CA SER A 57 3.03 1.50 -5.01
C SER A 57 3.14 1.62 -6.53
N GLN A 58 3.82 2.65 -7.01
CA GLN A 58 4.00 2.87 -8.43
C GLN A 58 4.88 1.81 -9.07
N PHE A 59 6.00 1.51 -8.46
CA PHE A 59 6.94 0.54 -9.02
C PHE A 59 6.35 -0.87 -9.04
N LEU A 60 5.71 -1.25 -7.94
CA LEU A 60 5.14 -2.59 -7.81
C LEU A 60 3.78 -2.71 -8.49
N ASN A 61 3.26 -1.60 -8.98
CA ASN A 61 2.00 -1.55 -9.72
C ASN A 61 0.83 -2.08 -8.91
N VAL A 62 0.77 -1.68 -7.66
CA VAL A 62 -0.38 -1.96 -6.78
C VAL A 62 -0.93 -0.65 -6.26
N PRO A 63 -2.25 -0.58 -6.00
CA PRO A 63 -2.79 0.63 -5.38
C PRO A 63 -2.27 0.77 -3.95
N ILE A 64 -2.16 1.99 -3.48
CA ILE A 64 -1.62 2.23 -2.14
C ILE A 64 -2.44 1.54 -1.07
N ILE A 65 -3.74 1.36 -1.31
CA ILE A 65 -4.63 0.68 -0.36
C ILE A 65 -4.17 -0.75 -0.08
N TYR A 66 -3.47 -1.38 -1.02
CA TYR A 66 -2.96 -2.73 -0.83
C TYR A 66 -2.17 -2.86 0.47
N PHE A 67 -1.36 -1.85 0.80
CA PHE A 67 -0.50 -1.89 1.97
C PHE A 67 -1.28 -1.77 3.29
N PHE A 68 -2.51 -1.31 3.21
CA PHE A 68 -3.38 -1.15 4.38
C PHE A 68 -4.39 -2.28 4.54
N GLU A 69 -4.60 -3.06 3.50
CA GLU A 69 -5.56 -4.15 3.54
C GLU A 69 -5.20 -5.14 4.63
N ASP A 70 -6.22 -5.65 5.30
CA ASP A 70 -6.10 -6.66 6.35
C ASP A 70 -5.35 -6.20 7.59
N PHE A 71 -5.02 -4.92 7.69
CA PHE A 71 -4.47 -4.41 8.93
C PHE A 71 -5.58 -4.30 9.96
N LYS A 72 -5.28 -4.73 11.17
CA LYS A 72 -6.30 -4.87 12.22
C LYS A 72 -7.05 -3.56 12.47
N ASP A 73 -6.33 -2.45 12.62
CA ASP A 73 -6.97 -1.16 12.89
C ASP A 73 -7.88 -0.74 11.75
N PHE A 74 -7.46 -1.01 10.52
CA PHE A 74 -8.27 -0.73 9.35
C PHE A 74 -9.53 -1.59 9.34
N LYS A 75 -9.38 -2.87 9.68
CA LYS A 75 -10.51 -3.79 9.77
C LYS A 75 -11.44 -3.41 10.89
N ASP A 76 -10.90 -2.99 12.02
CA ASP A 76 -11.72 -2.57 13.17
C ASP A 76 -12.55 -1.35 12.79
N LEU A 77 -11.98 -0.41 12.07
CA LEU A 77 -12.73 0.73 11.56
C LEU A 77 -13.87 0.27 10.67
N ASN A 78 -13.59 -0.68 9.79
CA ASN A 78 -14.60 -1.24 8.91
C ASN A 78 -15.69 -1.97 9.70
N SER A 79 -15.29 -2.79 10.68
CA SER A 79 -16.27 -3.58 11.42
C SER A 79 -17.09 -2.74 12.39
N ASN A 80 -16.48 -1.77 13.05
CA ASN A 80 -17.20 -0.90 13.96
C ASN A 80 -18.19 -0.02 13.21
N GLU A 81 -17.91 0.22 11.98
CA GLU A 81 -18.70 1.09 11.12
C GLU A 81 -19.31 0.31 9.97
N ILE A 82 -19.68 -0.92 10.24
CA ILE A 82 -20.35 -1.74 9.25
C ILE A 82 -21.52 -1.02 8.66
N ALA A 83 -22.25 -0.33 9.50
CA ALA A 83 -23.35 0.47 9.04
C ALA A 83 -22.86 1.79 8.48
N ASN A 84 -21.58 2.01 8.46
CA ASN A 84 -21.04 3.33 8.20
C ASN A 84 -19.93 3.28 7.17
N ASP A 85 -20.33 2.99 5.94
CA ASP A 85 -19.44 3.07 4.80
C ASP A 85 -18.77 4.43 4.71
N ASP A 86 -19.42 5.45 5.28
CA ASP A 86 -18.91 6.81 5.24
C ASP A 86 -17.59 6.98 5.97
N LEU A 87 -17.42 6.32 7.12
CA LEU A 87 -16.18 6.45 7.88
C LEU A 87 -15.00 5.82 7.14
N ASN A 88 -15.22 4.62 6.62
CA ASN A 88 -14.22 3.94 5.82
C ASN A 88 -13.88 4.77 4.58
N TYR A 89 -14.90 5.28 3.92
CA TYR A 89 -14.73 6.14 2.76
C TYR A 89 -13.98 7.41 3.13
N SER A 90 -14.28 8.00 4.29
CA SER A 90 -13.60 9.20 4.74
C SER A 90 -12.12 8.97 5.01
N PHE A 91 -11.78 7.80 5.58
CA PHE A 91 -10.38 7.44 5.80
C PHE A 91 -9.63 7.34 4.48
N LEU A 92 -10.19 6.61 3.53
CA LEU A 92 -9.59 6.46 2.20
C LEU A 92 -9.50 7.79 1.48
N SER A 93 -10.56 8.60 1.59
CA SER A 93 -10.62 9.90 0.96
C SER A 93 -9.55 10.84 1.50
N ARG A 94 -9.33 10.85 2.82
CA ARG A 94 -8.30 11.66 3.44
C ARG A 94 -6.90 11.24 3.00
N THR A 95 -6.68 9.93 2.95
CA THR A 95 -5.41 9.39 2.47
C THR A 95 -5.19 9.80 1.02
N PHE A 96 -6.21 9.68 0.20
CA PHE A 96 -6.16 10.04 -1.21
C PHE A 96 -5.90 11.54 -1.38
N ILE A 97 -6.58 12.38 -0.60
CA ILE A 97 -6.44 13.83 -0.68
C ILE A 97 -5.03 14.29 -0.34
N SER A 98 -4.35 13.55 0.54
CA SER A 98 -2.99 13.91 0.92
C SER A 98 -1.97 13.67 -0.17
N LEU A 99 -2.34 12.99 -1.24
CA LEU A 99 -1.45 12.68 -2.34
C LEU A 99 -1.37 13.86 -3.32
N SER A 100 -0.28 13.91 -4.08
CA SER A 100 -0.15 14.89 -5.15
C SER A 100 -1.11 14.54 -6.29
N LYS A 101 -1.39 15.52 -7.14
CA LYS A 101 -2.30 15.32 -8.26
C LYS A 101 -1.87 14.19 -9.20
N PRO A 102 -0.59 14.12 -9.63
CA PRO A 102 -0.17 13.01 -10.48
C PRO A 102 -0.30 11.66 -9.79
N GLN A 103 -0.08 11.59 -8.48
CA GLN A 103 -0.22 10.37 -7.74
C GLN A 103 -1.68 9.91 -7.68
N LYS A 104 -2.60 10.86 -7.47
CA LYS A 104 -4.03 10.57 -7.48
C LYS A 104 -4.48 10.01 -8.82
N GLU A 105 -4.04 10.63 -9.90
CA GLU A 105 -4.39 10.21 -11.24
C GLU A 105 -3.91 8.80 -11.52
N LYS A 106 -2.68 8.49 -11.08
CA LYS A 106 -2.11 7.17 -11.28
C LYS A 106 -2.89 6.09 -10.53
N ILE A 107 -3.26 6.37 -9.29
CA ILE A 107 -4.05 5.43 -8.48
C ILE A 107 -5.41 5.22 -9.12
N LEU A 108 -6.07 6.29 -9.53
CA LEU A 108 -7.38 6.20 -10.19
C LEU A 108 -7.29 5.39 -11.47
N GLN A 109 -6.21 5.56 -12.23
CA GLN A 109 -6.00 4.80 -13.44
C GLN A 109 -5.85 3.31 -13.18
N ILE A 110 -5.08 2.95 -12.15
CA ILE A 110 -4.90 1.56 -11.75
C ILE A 110 -6.23 0.95 -11.36
N LEU A 111 -6.99 1.62 -10.52
CA LEU A 111 -8.30 1.13 -10.08
C LEU A 111 -9.26 0.99 -11.25
N LYS A 112 -9.24 1.96 -12.16
CA LYS A 112 -10.09 1.94 -13.33
C LYS A 112 -9.77 0.76 -14.23
N ASN A 113 -8.50 0.49 -14.45
CA ASN A 113 -8.06 -0.65 -15.25
C ASN A 113 -8.49 -1.97 -14.63
N THR A 114 -8.37 -2.07 -13.31
CA THR A 114 -8.79 -3.27 -12.58
C THR A 114 -10.29 -3.51 -12.75
N VAL A 115 -11.08 -2.46 -12.60
CA VAL A 115 -12.53 -2.57 -12.78
C VAL A 115 -12.88 -2.96 -14.21
N SER A 116 -12.18 -2.38 -15.18
CA SER A 116 -12.41 -2.71 -16.60
C SER A 116 -12.14 -4.19 -16.88
N LEU A 117 -11.07 -4.73 -16.31
CA LEU A 117 -10.73 -6.13 -16.48
C LEU A 117 -11.80 -7.03 -15.87
N GLU A 118 -12.31 -6.67 -14.72
CA GLU A 118 -13.38 -7.42 -14.07
C GLU A 118 -14.65 -7.42 -14.90
N LYS A 119 -14.96 -6.31 -15.54
CA LYS A 119 -16.15 -6.20 -16.39
C LYS A 119 -16.04 -7.01 -17.66
N THR A 120 -14.86 -7.14 -18.20
CA THR A 120 -14.65 -7.85 -19.45
C THR A 120 -14.39 -9.34 -19.25
N GLY A 121 -14.07 -9.71 -18.03
CA GLY A 121 -13.89 -11.10 -17.67
C GLY A 121 -15.20 -11.77 -17.36
#